data_6911eba44588d2ac0582ca6874be7c52
#
_entry.id   6911eba44588d2ac0582ca6874be7c52
#
_cell.length_a   1.000
_cell.length_b   1.000
_cell.length_c   1.000
_cell.angle_alpha   90.00
_cell.angle_beta   90.00
_cell.angle_gamma   90.00
#
_symmetry.space_group_name_H-M   'P 1'
#
loop_
_entity.id
_entity.type
_entity.pdbx_description
1 polymer ?
#
loop_
_entity_poly.entity_id
_entity_poly.type
_entity_poly.pdbx_seq_one_letter_code
_entity_poly.pdbx_strand_id
1 'polypeptide(L)'
;MLIAIAAVILIADVLTKIWAVAAITPAKPIEIIGDVVTFTLVRNPGAAFSMATSMTWILTLVAIGVVIGVIKIGRTLRSPWWALGLGLVLGGALGNLIDRLFRAPGFMRGHVVDFMSIGWWPVFNIADSAIVCGAILLVVLTLFGFEPNGERLRSDKDTGEGPGSDKVTGESK
;
A
#
# COMPACT_ATOMS: atom_id res chain seq x y z
N MET A 1 9.91 12.88 3.75
CA MET A 1 9.75 11.53 4.32
C MET A 1 9.04 10.58 3.36
N LEU A 2 7.82 10.86 2.89
CA LEU A 2 7.05 9.99 1.98
C LEU A 2 7.87 9.52 0.76
N ILE A 3 8.47 10.45 0.00
CA ILE A 3 9.26 10.13 -1.20
C ILE A 3 10.48 9.25 -0.88
N ALA A 4 11.16 9.49 0.25
CA ALA A 4 12.30 8.67 0.64
C ALA A 4 11.88 7.22 0.94
N ILE A 5 10.76 7.02 1.65
CA ILE A 5 10.20 5.69 1.91
C ILE A 5 9.80 5.01 0.60
N ALA A 6 9.08 5.72 -0.28
CA ALA A 6 8.68 5.18 -1.57
C ALA A 6 9.89 4.78 -2.43
N ALA A 7 10.97 5.58 -2.43
CA ALA A 7 12.20 5.27 -3.14
C ALA A 7 12.89 4.02 -2.58
N VAL A 8 12.97 3.87 -1.25
CA VAL A 8 13.56 2.69 -0.61
C VAL A 8 12.79 1.43 -0.98
N ILE A 9 11.45 1.46 -0.88
CA ILE A 9 10.61 0.31 -1.24
C ILE A 9 10.74 -0.02 -2.72
N LEU A 10 10.68 0.99 -3.60
CA LEU A 10 10.83 0.80 -5.03
C LEU A 10 12.18 0.15 -5.39
N ILE A 11 13.28 0.65 -4.82
CA ILE A 11 14.62 0.10 -5.05
C ILE A 11 14.70 -1.34 -4.54
N ALA A 12 14.20 -1.61 -3.32
CA ALA A 12 14.18 -2.96 -2.76
C ALA A 12 13.37 -3.92 -3.63
N ASP A 13 12.18 -3.51 -4.10
CA ASP A 13 11.34 -4.32 -4.97
C ASP A 13 12.03 -4.63 -6.32
N VAL A 14 12.57 -3.61 -6.97
CA VAL A 14 13.26 -3.78 -8.27
C VAL A 14 14.48 -4.70 -8.12
N LEU A 15 15.32 -4.48 -7.11
CA LEU A 15 16.53 -5.28 -6.90
C LEU A 15 16.20 -6.75 -6.57
N THR A 16 15.21 -6.99 -5.71
CA THR A 16 14.78 -8.34 -5.35
C THR A 16 14.13 -9.07 -6.53
N LYS A 17 13.37 -8.38 -7.37
CA LYS A 17 12.83 -8.95 -8.61
C LYS A 17 13.90 -9.29 -9.65
N ILE A 18 14.92 -8.44 -9.78
CA ILE A 18 16.09 -8.74 -10.66
C ILE A 18 16.80 -9.99 -10.14
N TRP A 19 17.08 -10.04 -8.83
CA TRP A 19 17.69 -11.22 -8.21
C TRP A 19 16.83 -12.47 -8.42
N ALA A 20 15.53 -12.41 -8.18
CA ALA A 20 14.62 -13.54 -8.32
C ALA A 20 14.62 -14.10 -9.75
N VAL A 21 14.58 -13.22 -10.76
CA VAL A 21 14.64 -13.64 -12.17
C VAL A 21 15.98 -14.28 -12.54
N ALA A 22 17.08 -13.84 -11.92
CA ALA A 22 18.42 -14.37 -12.19
C ALA A 22 18.71 -15.68 -11.43
N ALA A 23 18.21 -15.80 -10.18
CA ALA A 23 18.59 -16.88 -9.27
C ALA A 23 17.60 -18.05 -9.25
N ILE A 24 16.31 -17.81 -9.49
CA ILE A 24 15.27 -18.83 -9.36
C ILE A 24 14.96 -19.44 -10.73
N THR A 25 15.23 -20.73 -10.86
CA THR A 25 14.85 -21.47 -12.07
C THR A 25 13.33 -21.76 -12.05
N PRO A 26 12.58 -21.48 -13.13
CA PRO A 26 11.17 -21.84 -13.21
C PRO A 26 10.95 -23.32 -12.89
N ALA A 27 9.89 -23.62 -12.12
CA ALA A 27 9.53 -24.95 -11.64
C ALA A 27 10.55 -25.64 -10.70
N LYS A 28 11.58 -24.92 -10.22
CA LYS A 28 12.50 -25.40 -9.20
C LYS A 28 12.58 -24.39 -8.07
N PRO A 29 11.66 -24.44 -7.09
CA PRO A 29 11.66 -23.54 -5.93
C PRO A 29 12.95 -23.69 -5.12
N ILE A 30 13.37 -22.60 -4.50
CA ILE A 30 14.43 -22.60 -3.49
C ILE A 30 13.73 -22.72 -2.12
N GLU A 31 13.92 -23.83 -1.44
CA GLU A 31 13.36 -24.06 -0.11
C GLU A 31 14.14 -23.25 0.93
N ILE A 32 13.42 -22.52 1.79
CA ILE A 32 13.97 -21.74 2.89
C ILE A 32 13.63 -22.38 4.23
N ILE A 33 12.35 -22.73 4.41
CA ILE A 33 11.86 -23.47 5.60
C ILE A 33 11.01 -24.63 5.07
N GLY A 34 11.67 -25.71 4.68
CA GLY A 34 11.02 -26.86 4.02
C GLY A 34 10.21 -26.40 2.82
N ASP A 35 9.03 -27.02 2.66
CA ASP A 35 8.03 -26.68 1.63
C ASP A 35 7.11 -25.50 2.00
N VAL A 36 7.17 -25.05 3.28
CA VAL A 36 6.28 -23.99 3.78
C VAL A 36 6.71 -22.62 3.32
N VAL A 37 8.01 -22.32 3.32
CA VAL A 37 8.54 -21.02 2.86
C VAL A 37 9.52 -21.28 1.73
N THR A 38 9.16 -20.85 0.53
CA THR A 38 9.99 -21.07 -0.66
C THR A 38 10.10 -19.78 -1.49
N PHE A 39 11.19 -19.71 -2.28
CA PHE A 39 11.27 -18.75 -3.38
C PHE A 39 10.90 -19.45 -4.69
N THR A 40 9.77 -19.05 -5.25
CA THR A 40 9.17 -19.64 -6.46
C THR A 40 8.92 -18.55 -7.48
N LEU A 41 9.55 -18.62 -8.65
CA LEU A 41 9.40 -17.59 -9.68
C LEU A 41 8.06 -17.71 -10.40
N VAL A 42 7.20 -16.71 -10.24
CA VAL A 42 5.91 -16.58 -10.91
C VAL A 42 5.86 -15.28 -11.70
N ARG A 43 5.28 -15.34 -12.91
CA ARG A 43 4.96 -14.15 -13.71
C ARG A 43 3.47 -13.92 -13.67
N ASN A 44 3.03 -12.94 -12.86
CA ASN A 44 1.64 -12.73 -12.50
C ASN A 44 0.96 -11.71 -13.43
N PRO A 45 0.04 -12.14 -14.30
CA PRO A 45 -0.75 -11.22 -15.13
C PRO A 45 -1.87 -10.50 -14.35
N GLY A 46 -2.07 -10.84 -13.09
CA GLY A 46 -3.19 -10.41 -12.24
C GLY A 46 -4.03 -11.61 -11.78
N ALA A 47 -3.38 -12.58 -11.11
CA ALA A 47 -3.93 -13.91 -10.79
C ALA A 47 -5.21 -13.91 -9.94
N ALA A 48 -5.49 -12.83 -9.20
CA ALA A 48 -6.76 -12.67 -8.48
C ALA A 48 -7.99 -12.72 -9.42
N PHE A 49 -7.75 -12.57 -10.72
CA PHE A 49 -8.77 -12.60 -11.78
C PHE A 49 -8.39 -13.66 -12.82
N SER A 50 -8.28 -14.91 -12.42
CA SER A 50 -7.90 -16.06 -13.28
C SER A 50 -8.69 -16.16 -14.61
N MET A 51 -9.78 -15.41 -14.76
CA MET A 51 -10.53 -15.20 -16.00
C MET A 51 -10.03 -14.01 -16.86
N ALA A 52 -9.05 -13.24 -16.43
CA ALA A 52 -8.77 -11.91 -16.98
C ALA A 52 -7.30 -11.67 -17.36
N THR A 53 -6.63 -12.66 -17.94
CA THR A 53 -5.31 -12.43 -18.58
C THR A 53 -5.35 -11.34 -19.66
N SER A 54 -6.53 -11.07 -20.24
CA SER A 54 -6.79 -9.97 -21.16
C SER A 54 -6.96 -8.59 -20.47
N MET A 55 -7.18 -8.55 -19.15
CA MET A 55 -7.51 -7.32 -18.41
C MET A 55 -6.37 -6.75 -17.55
N THR A 56 -5.15 -7.21 -17.74
CA THR A 56 -3.95 -6.70 -17.02
C THR A 56 -3.80 -5.18 -17.12
N TRP A 57 -4.20 -4.58 -18.23
CA TRP A 57 -4.19 -3.14 -18.43
C TRP A 57 -5.09 -2.37 -17.45
N ILE A 58 -6.19 -2.97 -16.98
CA ILE A 58 -7.06 -2.36 -15.96
C ILE A 58 -6.30 -2.22 -14.65
N LEU A 59 -5.55 -3.25 -14.25
CA LEU A 59 -4.71 -3.22 -13.04
C LEU A 59 -3.62 -2.15 -13.15
N THR A 60 -3.11 -1.94 -14.37
CA THR A 60 -2.15 -0.86 -14.65
C THR A 60 -2.79 0.51 -14.45
N LEU A 61 -4.01 0.72 -14.95
CA LEU A 61 -4.76 1.98 -14.73
C LEU A 61 -5.08 2.20 -13.25
N VAL A 62 -5.45 1.15 -12.52
CA VAL A 62 -5.67 1.23 -11.06
C VAL A 62 -4.39 1.66 -10.35
N ALA A 63 -3.24 1.04 -10.68
CA ALA A 63 -1.95 1.41 -10.11
C ALA A 63 -1.60 2.88 -10.41
N ILE A 64 -1.81 3.36 -11.63
CA ILE A 64 -1.63 4.78 -12.01
C ILE A 64 -2.54 5.67 -11.17
N GLY A 65 -3.82 5.31 -11.01
CA GLY A 65 -4.77 6.04 -10.18
C GLY A 65 -4.32 6.14 -8.73
N VAL A 66 -3.81 5.06 -8.15
CA VAL A 66 -3.23 5.04 -6.80
C VAL A 66 -2.04 5.98 -6.70
N VAL A 67 -1.10 5.91 -7.64
CA VAL A 67 0.07 6.81 -7.66
C VAL A 67 -0.34 8.28 -7.70
N ILE A 68 -1.28 8.64 -8.59
CA ILE A 68 -1.80 10.02 -8.69
C ILE A 68 -2.49 10.43 -7.39
N GLY A 69 -3.32 9.57 -6.82
CA GLY A 69 -4.02 9.81 -5.55
C GLY A 69 -3.05 10.07 -4.40
N VAL A 70 -2.05 9.22 -4.24
CA VAL A 70 -1.03 9.38 -3.18
C VAL A 70 -0.22 10.66 -3.37
N ILE A 71 0.15 11.02 -4.61
CA ILE A 71 0.87 12.28 -4.89
C ILE A 71 0.00 13.49 -4.52
N LYS A 72 -1.30 13.47 -4.81
CA LYS A 72 -2.22 14.56 -4.45
C LYS A 72 -2.33 14.71 -2.94
N ILE A 73 -2.57 13.62 -2.20
CA ILE A 73 -2.66 13.64 -0.73
C ILE A 73 -1.32 14.05 -0.11
N GLY A 74 -0.21 13.57 -0.67
CA GLY A 74 1.13 13.85 -0.18
C GLY A 74 1.53 15.34 -0.18
N ARG A 75 0.87 16.18 -1.00
CA ARG A 75 1.15 17.63 -1.08
C ARG A 75 0.73 18.39 0.18
N THR A 76 -0.29 17.93 0.88
CA THR A 76 -0.85 18.54 2.08
C THR A 76 -0.50 17.80 3.36
N LEU A 77 0.31 16.75 3.23
CA LEU A 77 0.63 15.83 4.29
C LEU A 77 1.57 16.44 5.34
N ARG A 78 1.16 16.38 6.61
CA ARG A 78 1.97 16.82 7.77
C ARG A 78 2.26 15.68 8.75
N SER A 79 1.39 14.65 8.80
CA SER A 79 1.57 13.50 9.69
C SER A 79 2.71 12.58 9.22
N PRO A 80 3.70 12.28 10.08
CA PRO A 80 4.76 11.34 9.73
C PRO A 80 4.25 9.90 9.57
N TRP A 81 3.24 9.50 10.33
CA TRP A 81 2.63 8.18 10.23
C TRP A 81 1.88 7.98 8.92
N TRP A 82 1.15 9.01 8.49
CA TRP A 82 0.53 9.02 7.17
C TRP A 82 1.57 9.02 6.05
N ALA A 83 2.70 9.72 6.24
CA ALA A 83 3.80 9.71 5.28
C ALA A 83 4.45 8.32 5.17
N LEU A 84 4.52 7.55 6.27
CA LEU A 84 4.97 6.16 6.26
C LEU A 84 4.00 5.29 5.46
N GLY A 85 2.71 5.28 5.82
CA GLY A 85 1.71 4.46 5.14
C GLY A 85 1.60 4.76 3.64
N LEU A 86 1.46 6.05 3.28
CA LEU A 86 1.40 6.48 1.88
C LEU A 86 2.71 6.22 1.12
N GLY A 87 3.87 6.34 1.78
CA GLY A 87 5.17 6.02 1.19
C GLY A 87 5.31 4.54 0.84
N LEU A 88 4.85 3.65 1.74
CA LEU A 88 4.81 2.20 1.48
C LEU A 88 3.89 1.88 0.29
N VAL A 89 2.67 2.43 0.27
CA VAL A 89 1.72 2.24 -0.83
C VAL A 89 2.28 2.78 -2.15
N LEU A 90 2.88 3.97 -2.14
CA LEU A 90 3.44 4.58 -3.34
C LEU A 90 4.61 3.76 -3.90
N GLY A 91 5.55 3.36 -3.04
CA GLY A 91 6.71 2.56 -3.45
C GLY A 91 6.30 1.22 -4.04
N GLY A 92 5.37 0.51 -3.39
CA GLY A 92 4.83 -0.75 -3.88
C GLY A 92 4.03 -0.58 -5.18
N ALA A 93 3.16 0.44 -5.27
CA ALA A 93 2.42 0.71 -6.50
C ALA A 93 3.35 1.02 -7.68
N LEU A 94 4.42 1.80 -7.46
CA LEU A 94 5.42 2.09 -8.48
C LEU A 94 6.21 0.83 -8.89
N GLY A 95 6.60 -0.03 -7.94
CA GLY A 95 7.31 -1.28 -8.23
C GLY A 95 6.50 -2.20 -9.14
N ASN A 96 5.24 -2.44 -8.80
CA ASN A 96 4.35 -3.24 -9.63
C ASN A 96 3.96 -2.54 -10.95
N LEU A 97 3.91 -1.21 -10.97
CA LEU A 97 3.62 -0.44 -12.18
C LEU A 97 4.78 -0.53 -13.18
N ILE A 98 6.03 -0.47 -12.73
CA ILE A 98 7.21 -0.67 -13.59
C ILE A 98 7.14 -2.02 -14.30
N ASP A 99 6.83 -3.10 -13.59
CA ASP A 99 6.68 -4.41 -14.22
C ASP A 99 5.58 -4.39 -15.29
N ARG A 100 4.43 -3.79 -15.02
CA ARG A 100 3.31 -3.72 -15.97
C ARG A 100 3.59 -2.86 -17.20
N LEU A 101 4.44 -1.86 -17.07
CA LEU A 101 4.79 -0.99 -18.19
C LEU A 101 5.92 -1.56 -19.07
N PHE A 102 6.90 -2.26 -18.46
CA PHE A 102 8.16 -2.56 -19.15
C PHE A 102 8.47 -4.05 -19.34
N ARG A 103 7.75 -4.97 -18.66
CA ARG A 103 7.96 -6.41 -18.86
C ARG A 103 7.06 -6.98 -19.97
N ALA A 104 7.40 -8.22 -20.38
CA ALA A 104 6.55 -8.99 -21.30
C ALA A 104 5.17 -9.27 -20.68
N PRO A 105 4.09 -9.35 -21.51
CA PRO A 105 4.12 -9.42 -22.97
C PRO A 105 4.20 -8.06 -23.68
N GLY A 106 4.11 -6.91 -22.97
CA GLY A 106 4.24 -5.60 -23.60
C GLY A 106 3.66 -4.47 -22.75
N PHE A 107 3.71 -3.27 -23.30
CA PHE A 107 3.32 -2.04 -22.62
C PHE A 107 1.90 -2.12 -22.02
N MET A 108 1.76 -1.72 -20.74
CA MET A 108 0.56 -1.77 -19.91
C MET A 108 -0.01 -3.19 -19.65
N ARG A 109 0.62 -4.24 -20.16
CA ARG A 109 0.19 -5.64 -20.00
C ARG A 109 1.27 -6.52 -19.38
N GLY A 110 2.39 -5.94 -18.96
CA GLY A 110 3.52 -6.67 -18.37
C GLY A 110 3.08 -7.46 -17.13
N HIS A 111 3.67 -8.63 -16.99
CA HIS A 111 3.42 -9.49 -15.84
C HIS A 111 4.33 -9.07 -14.68
N VAL A 112 3.75 -8.97 -13.50
CA VAL A 112 4.49 -8.69 -12.27
C VAL A 112 5.32 -9.92 -11.90
N VAL A 113 6.53 -9.70 -11.42
CA VAL A 113 7.40 -10.78 -10.91
C VAL A 113 7.09 -10.98 -9.43
N ASP A 114 6.53 -12.16 -9.10
CA ASP A 114 6.30 -12.62 -7.74
C ASP A 114 7.24 -13.77 -7.44
N PHE A 115 7.73 -13.86 -6.19
CA PHE A 115 8.74 -14.87 -5.86
C PHE A 115 8.69 -15.37 -4.42
N MET A 116 7.99 -14.73 -3.48
CA MET A 116 7.83 -15.21 -2.11
C MET A 116 6.59 -16.08 -1.99
N SER A 117 6.74 -17.32 -1.59
CA SER A 117 5.66 -18.27 -1.34
C SER A 117 5.65 -18.69 0.13
N ILE A 118 4.50 -18.59 0.80
CA ILE A 118 4.31 -18.99 2.19
C ILE A 118 3.06 -19.87 2.30
N GLY A 119 3.28 -21.17 2.46
CA GLY A 119 2.21 -22.17 2.59
C GLY A 119 1.20 -22.09 1.45
N TRP A 120 -0.06 -21.87 1.79
CA TRP A 120 -1.19 -21.77 0.84
C TRP A 120 -1.43 -20.36 0.29
N TRP A 121 -0.66 -19.34 0.79
CA TRP A 121 -0.84 -17.96 0.36
C TRP A 121 -0.35 -17.78 -1.09
N PRO A 122 -1.03 -16.97 -1.90
CA PRO A 122 -0.54 -16.65 -3.25
C PRO A 122 0.88 -16.12 -3.23
N VAL A 123 1.68 -16.47 -4.24
CA VAL A 123 3.05 -15.96 -4.37
C VAL A 123 3.01 -14.44 -4.54
N PHE A 124 3.88 -13.73 -3.85
CA PHE A 124 3.89 -12.27 -3.77
C PHE A 124 5.32 -11.72 -3.80
N ASN A 125 5.46 -10.40 -3.74
CA ASN A 125 6.73 -9.68 -3.80
C ASN A 125 6.83 -8.58 -2.72
N ILE A 126 7.92 -7.82 -2.72
CA ILE A 126 8.15 -6.71 -1.76
C ILE A 126 7.12 -5.59 -1.96
N ALA A 127 6.76 -5.26 -3.20
CA ALA A 127 5.77 -4.24 -3.50
C ALA A 127 4.40 -4.58 -2.90
N ASP A 128 3.95 -5.84 -3.02
CA ASP A 128 2.68 -6.30 -2.47
C ASP A 128 2.68 -6.21 -0.95
N SER A 129 3.77 -6.67 -0.31
CA SER A 129 3.96 -6.55 1.15
C SER A 129 3.87 -5.09 1.60
N ALA A 130 4.54 -4.18 0.90
CA ALA A 130 4.53 -2.77 1.21
C ALA A 130 3.12 -2.14 1.04
N ILE A 131 2.39 -2.49 -0.03
CA ILE A 131 1.02 -2.03 -0.24
C ILE A 131 0.12 -2.49 0.90
N VAL A 132 0.17 -3.78 1.26
CA VAL A 132 -0.67 -4.34 2.33
C VAL A 132 -0.34 -3.71 3.68
N CYS A 133 0.94 -3.64 4.07
CA CYS A 133 1.36 -3.01 5.33
C CYS A 133 0.98 -1.53 5.37
N GLY A 134 1.20 -0.80 4.27
CA GLY A 134 0.82 0.60 4.15
C GLY A 134 -0.68 0.82 4.27
N ALA A 135 -1.49 0.00 3.59
CA ALA A 135 -2.95 0.07 3.66
C ALA A 135 -3.47 -0.23 5.07
N ILE A 136 -2.96 -1.29 5.72
CA ILE A 136 -3.32 -1.61 7.12
C ILE A 136 -2.98 -0.42 8.04
N LEU A 137 -1.78 0.15 7.92
CA LEU A 137 -1.38 1.31 8.72
C LEU A 137 -2.33 2.49 8.51
N LEU A 138 -2.69 2.82 7.27
CA LEU A 138 -3.61 3.92 6.97
C LEU A 138 -5.01 3.68 7.54
N VAL A 139 -5.52 2.45 7.45
CA VAL A 139 -6.80 2.07 8.07
C VAL A 139 -6.74 2.23 9.58
N VAL A 140 -5.68 1.73 10.23
CA VAL A 140 -5.48 1.87 11.67
C VAL A 140 -5.45 3.34 12.08
N LEU A 141 -4.68 4.17 11.38
CA LEU A 141 -4.61 5.61 11.67
C LEU A 141 -5.98 6.28 11.56
N THR A 142 -6.75 5.93 10.52
CA THR A 142 -8.11 6.46 10.32
C THR A 142 -9.05 6.04 11.45
N LEU A 143 -9.02 4.76 11.86
CA LEU A 143 -9.86 4.25 12.96
C LEU A 143 -9.54 4.91 14.30
N PHE A 144 -8.29 5.28 14.54
CA PHE A 144 -7.88 5.99 15.75
C PHE A 144 -7.98 7.52 15.63
N GLY A 145 -8.58 8.03 14.56
CA GLY A 145 -8.85 9.46 14.34
C GLY A 145 -7.62 10.30 14.04
N PHE A 146 -6.52 9.69 13.57
CA PHE A 146 -5.35 10.42 13.10
C PHE A 146 -5.58 10.90 11.66
N GLU A 147 -5.42 12.19 11.42
CA GLU A 147 -5.60 12.77 10.08
C GLU A 147 -4.28 13.00 9.34
N PRO A 148 -4.33 13.12 8.00
CA PRO A 148 -3.15 13.40 7.18
C PRO A 148 -2.47 14.73 7.51
N ASN A 149 -3.24 15.73 7.98
CA ASN A 149 -2.77 17.07 8.40
C ASN A 149 -1.99 17.03 9.73
N GLY A 150 -1.99 15.89 10.44
CA GLY A 150 -1.34 15.70 11.72
C GLY A 150 -2.24 15.98 12.93
N GLU A 151 -3.49 16.34 12.71
CA GLU A 151 -4.47 16.52 13.76
C GLU A 151 -5.08 15.17 14.18
N ARG A 152 -5.69 15.16 15.35
CA ARG A 152 -6.49 14.04 15.84
C ARG A 152 -7.94 14.50 16.00
N LEU A 153 -8.86 13.78 15.39
CA LEU A 153 -10.28 14.03 15.59
C LEU A 153 -10.59 13.93 17.09
N ARG A 154 -11.01 15.04 17.69
CA ARG A 154 -11.50 15.06 19.06
C ARG A 154 -12.86 14.35 19.09
N SER A 155 -13.01 13.39 19.98
CA SER A 155 -14.34 12.81 20.27
C SER A 155 -15.19 13.90 20.91
N ASP A 156 -16.38 14.18 20.34
CA ASP A 156 -17.36 15.16 20.85
C ASP A 156 -17.91 14.83 22.26
N LYS A 157 -17.31 13.85 22.95
CA LYS A 157 -17.71 13.48 24.32
C LYS A 157 -17.15 14.38 25.42
N ASP A 158 -16.22 15.30 25.11
CA ASP A 158 -15.60 16.18 26.12
C ASP A 158 -16.18 17.61 26.17
N THR A 159 -17.17 17.93 25.36
CA THR A 159 -17.95 19.17 25.51
C THR A 159 -19.18 18.94 26.40
N GLY A 160 -18.92 18.56 27.65
CA GLY A 160 -19.89 18.58 28.70
C GLY A 160 -20.09 20.00 29.26
N GLU A 161 -20.46 20.97 28.43
CA GLU A 161 -21.07 22.19 28.90
C GLU A 161 -22.56 21.93 29.20
N GLY A 162 -22.83 21.72 30.45
CA GLY A 162 -24.20 21.71 30.99
C GLY A 162 -24.91 23.03 30.71
N PRO A 163 -26.25 23.04 30.54
CA PRO A 163 -27.02 24.25 30.27
C PRO A 163 -26.86 25.21 31.46
N GLY A 164 -26.30 26.37 31.17
CA GLY A 164 -26.12 27.45 32.12
C GLY A 164 -27.44 27.81 32.82
N SER A 165 -27.39 27.80 34.11
CA SER A 165 -28.46 28.33 34.98
C SER A 165 -28.58 29.85 34.77
N ASP A 166 -29.58 30.26 34.02
CA ASP A 166 -30.04 31.64 33.99
C ASP A 166 -30.49 32.05 35.42
N LYS A 167 -29.64 32.80 36.11
CA LYS A 167 -30.03 33.53 37.30
C LYS A 167 -30.90 34.70 36.87
N VAL A 168 -32.20 34.51 36.99
CA VAL A 168 -33.13 35.62 37.05
C VAL A 168 -32.87 36.38 38.34
N THR A 169 -32.25 37.52 38.28
CA THR A 169 -32.27 38.52 39.34
C THR A 169 -33.46 39.43 39.10
N GLY A 170 -34.53 39.16 39.86
CA GLY A 170 -35.61 40.15 40.01
C GLY A 170 -35.13 41.36 40.78
N GLU A 171 -35.36 42.52 40.23
CA GLU A 171 -35.26 43.78 40.95
C GLU A 171 -36.65 44.41 41.06
N SER A 172 -37.11 44.43 42.27
CA SER A 172 -38.28 45.22 42.71
C SER A 172 -37.76 46.54 43.28
N LYS A 173 -38.00 47.63 42.64
CA LYS A 173 -38.58 48.86 43.18
C LYS A 173 -38.47 49.96 42.15
#